data_27a4b3d7a00489f5a9446a9f0f714307
#
_entry.id   27a4b3d7a00489f5a9446a9f0f714307
#
_cell.length_a   1.000
_cell.length_b   1.000
_cell.length_c   1.000
_cell.angle_alpha   90.00
_cell.angle_beta   90.00
_cell.angle_gamma   90.00
#
_symmetry.space_group_name_H-M   'P 1'
#
loop_
_entity.id
_entity.type
_entity.pdbx_description
1 polymer ?
#
loop_
_entity_poly.entity_id
_entity_poly.type
_entity_poly.pdbx_seq_one_letter_code
_entity_poly.pdbx_strand_id
1 'polypeptide(L)'
;YATLDSGEVIGVQSKWFPDKMETLQFNQIEKSFNTAIKVRPEMIRYIVCIPRDFTSKKMAKNGKIAKNTEENNWRTLLEKLKNVNPSVSVELWDATTIQAKLMTPEAMGCYKYWFDNTEVFDTEIVKVFEKAINSWAKTKYIPDLYSTGYIHDKLEIFTGNYGIVEK
;
A
#
# COMPACT_ATOMS: atom_id res chain seq x y z
N TYR A 1 -5.29 9.17 1.34
CA TYR A 1 -4.81 9.45 2.69
C TYR A 1 -5.35 8.39 3.63
N ALA A 2 -4.57 8.03 4.63
CA ALA A 2 -4.99 7.21 5.74
C ALA A 2 -4.74 7.98 7.05
N THR A 3 -5.67 7.88 7.99
CA THR A 3 -5.48 8.37 9.35
C THR A 3 -5.30 7.14 10.23
N LEU A 4 -4.20 7.09 10.96
CA LEU A 4 -3.91 6.03 11.92
C LEU A 4 -4.74 6.21 13.19
N ASP A 5 -4.85 5.17 14.01
CA ASP A 5 -5.50 5.22 15.32
C ASP A 5 -4.86 6.25 16.26
N SER A 6 -3.58 6.57 16.04
CA SER A 6 -2.85 7.66 16.71
C SER A 6 -3.32 9.07 16.31
N GLY A 7 -4.14 9.21 15.27
CA GLY A 7 -4.51 10.48 14.67
C GLY A 7 -3.54 10.99 13.61
N GLU A 8 -2.44 10.30 13.38
CA GLU A 8 -1.43 10.68 12.38
C GLU A 8 -1.97 10.49 10.96
N VAL A 9 -1.69 11.45 10.07
CA VAL A 9 -2.11 11.42 8.68
C VAL A 9 -0.97 10.97 7.77
N ILE A 10 -1.22 9.93 6.99
CA ILE A 10 -0.30 9.38 6.01
C ILE A 10 -0.86 9.61 4.61
N GLY A 11 -0.06 10.18 3.72
CA GLY A 11 -0.34 10.26 2.29
C GLY A 11 0.24 9.05 1.57
N VAL A 12 -0.56 8.40 0.73
CA VAL A 12 -0.10 7.30 -0.13
C VAL A 12 -0.40 7.66 -1.58
N GLN A 13 0.60 7.58 -2.43
CA GLN A 13 0.46 7.83 -3.85
C GLN A 13 0.96 6.63 -4.65
N SER A 14 0.07 6.00 -5.40
CA SER A 14 0.44 4.99 -6.38
C SER A 14 0.67 5.64 -7.75
N LYS A 15 1.76 5.27 -8.42
CA LYS A 15 2.13 5.71 -9.76
C LYS A 15 2.45 4.51 -10.64
N TRP A 16 1.76 4.41 -11.75
CA TRP A 16 2.06 3.39 -12.76
C TRP A 16 3.18 3.89 -13.68
N PHE A 17 4.43 3.61 -13.28
CA PHE A 17 5.63 3.88 -14.08
C PHE A 17 6.32 2.55 -14.40
N PRO A 18 5.88 1.82 -15.43
CA PRO A 18 6.44 0.50 -15.77
C PRO A 18 7.87 0.60 -16.30
N ASP A 19 8.20 1.72 -16.95
CA ASP A 19 9.51 1.97 -17.54
C ASP A 19 10.41 2.78 -16.62
N LYS A 20 11.69 2.93 -17.03
CA LYS A 20 12.66 3.75 -16.35
C LYS A 20 12.13 5.17 -16.13
N MET A 21 12.20 5.64 -14.89
CA MET A 21 11.79 6.99 -14.53
C MET A 21 12.83 8.02 -14.96
N GLU A 22 12.34 9.02 -15.66
CA GLU A 22 13.11 10.18 -16.08
C GLU A 22 12.64 11.45 -15.35
N THR A 23 13.18 12.60 -15.68
CA THR A 23 12.85 13.87 -15.03
C THR A 23 11.35 14.16 -14.99
N LEU A 24 10.60 13.75 -16.01
CA LEU A 24 9.16 13.98 -16.09
C LEU A 24 8.39 13.26 -14.96
N GLN A 25 8.71 12.00 -14.71
CA GLN A 25 8.06 11.21 -13.68
C GLN A 25 8.39 11.74 -12.27
N PHE A 26 9.63 12.12 -12.03
CA PHE A 26 10.03 12.76 -10.77
C PHE A 26 9.31 14.10 -10.55
N ASN A 27 9.15 14.92 -11.58
CA ASN A 27 8.38 16.16 -11.50
C ASN A 27 6.89 15.91 -11.21
N GLN A 28 6.31 14.81 -11.71
CA GLN A 28 4.94 14.43 -11.38
C GLN A 28 4.80 14.06 -9.90
N ILE A 29 5.79 13.38 -9.32
CA ILE A 29 5.79 13.06 -7.89
C ILE A 29 5.88 14.36 -7.07
N GLU A 30 6.80 15.25 -7.42
CA GLU A 30 6.97 16.56 -6.78
C GLU A 30 5.68 17.37 -6.78
N LYS A 31 5.02 17.47 -7.94
CA LYS A 31 3.73 18.17 -8.08
C LYS A 31 2.65 17.55 -7.19
N SER A 32 2.59 16.23 -7.15
CA SER A 32 1.59 15.53 -6.32
C SER A 32 1.85 15.71 -4.83
N PHE A 33 3.10 15.67 -4.38
CA PHE A 33 3.48 15.97 -3.01
C PHE A 33 3.05 17.39 -2.61
N ASN A 34 3.39 18.38 -3.43
CA ASN A 34 3.03 19.78 -3.19
C ASN A 34 1.50 19.99 -3.09
N THR A 35 0.73 19.22 -3.88
CA THR A 35 -0.74 19.23 -3.77
C THR A 35 -1.19 18.55 -2.48
N ALA A 36 -0.58 17.42 -2.12
CA ALA A 36 -0.91 16.68 -0.91
C ALA A 36 -0.72 17.52 0.36
N ILE A 37 0.41 18.22 0.48
CA ILE A 37 0.71 19.11 1.61
C ILE A 37 -0.30 20.26 1.71
N LYS A 38 -0.76 20.81 0.58
CA LYS A 38 -1.78 21.89 0.59
C LYS A 38 -3.14 21.40 1.09
N VAL A 39 -3.50 20.15 0.76
CA VAL A 39 -4.79 19.56 1.14
C VAL A 39 -4.76 19.01 2.57
N ARG A 40 -3.61 18.50 2.99
CA ARG A 40 -3.40 17.87 4.30
C ARG A 40 -2.08 18.36 4.92
N PRO A 41 -2.07 19.60 5.45
CA PRO A 41 -0.87 20.18 6.05
C PRO A 41 -0.39 19.43 7.30
N GLU A 42 -1.30 18.71 7.96
CA GLU A 42 -1.03 17.85 9.13
C GLU A 42 -0.36 16.51 8.78
N MET A 43 -0.16 16.22 7.50
CA MET A 43 0.46 14.98 7.05
C MET A 43 1.91 14.88 7.53
N ILE A 44 2.25 13.76 8.16
CA ILE A 44 3.60 13.52 8.69
C ILE A 44 4.43 12.55 7.85
N ARG A 45 3.77 11.79 6.97
CA ARG A 45 4.40 10.76 6.16
C ARG A 45 3.78 10.71 4.78
N TYR A 46 4.64 10.63 3.76
CA TYR A 46 4.20 10.51 2.37
C TYR A 46 4.90 9.32 1.70
N ILE A 47 4.12 8.38 1.21
CA ILE A 47 4.58 7.14 0.60
C ILE A 47 4.29 7.18 -0.90
N VAL A 48 5.34 6.99 -1.70
CA VAL A 48 5.23 6.86 -3.15
C VAL A 48 5.40 5.41 -3.52
N CYS A 49 4.36 4.80 -4.11
CA CYS A 49 4.36 3.40 -4.56
C CYS A 49 4.58 3.34 -6.07
N ILE A 50 5.55 2.54 -6.51
CA ILE A 50 5.81 2.26 -7.92
C ILE A 50 5.87 0.74 -8.17
N PRO A 51 5.48 0.26 -9.39
CA PRO A 51 5.32 -1.18 -9.65
C PRO A 51 6.63 -1.92 -9.92
N ARG A 52 7.77 -1.28 -9.83
CA ARG A 52 9.08 -1.85 -10.14
C ARG A 52 10.19 -1.28 -9.27
N ASP A 53 11.30 -1.93 -9.25
CA ASP A 53 12.52 -1.44 -8.62
C ASP A 53 13.26 -0.46 -9.54
N PHE A 54 14.09 0.40 -8.96
CA PHE A 54 14.99 1.22 -9.77
C PHE A 54 15.97 0.36 -10.55
N THR A 55 16.25 0.74 -11.78
CA THR A 55 17.25 0.06 -12.59
C THR A 55 18.62 0.14 -11.93
N SER A 56 19.31 -0.99 -11.87
CA SER A 56 20.66 -1.09 -11.31
C SER A 56 21.60 -0.05 -11.89
N LYS A 57 22.54 0.43 -11.06
CA LYS A 57 23.57 1.40 -11.43
C LYS A 57 24.30 0.95 -12.68
N LYS A 58 24.08 1.58 -13.81
CA LYS A 58 24.94 1.39 -14.98
C LYS A 58 26.28 2.06 -14.70
N MET A 59 27.35 1.29 -14.66
CA MET A 59 28.69 1.84 -14.71
C MET A 59 28.91 2.50 -16.08
N ALA A 60 29.28 3.77 -16.08
CA ALA A 60 29.72 4.42 -17.31
C ALA A 60 31.02 3.74 -17.80
N LYS A 61 31.32 3.86 -19.11
CA LYS A 61 32.53 3.25 -19.75
C LYS A 61 33.87 3.62 -19.05
N ASN A 62 33.86 4.64 -18.22
CA ASN A 62 35.03 5.12 -17.44
C ASN A 62 35.05 4.61 -15.99
N GLY A 63 34.25 3.58 -15.64
CA GLY A 63 34.19 3.01 -14.29
C GLY A 63 33.49 3.90 -13.24
N LYS A 64 32.97 5.07 -13.61
CA LYS A 64 32.22 5.94 -12.71
C LYS A 64 30.73 5.64 -12.80
N ILE A 65 30.03 5.74 -11.68
CA ILE A 65 28.57 5.63 -11.66
C ILE A 65 27.97 6.76 -12.51
N ALA A 66 27.09 6.42 -13.44
CA ALA A 66 26.43 7.42 -14.27
C ALA A 66 25.68 8.43 -13.39
N LYS A 67 25.89 9.73 -13.62
CA LYS A 67 25.28 10.79 -12.80
C LYS A 67 23.75 10.79 -12.83
N ASN A 68 23.14 10.34 -13.94
CA ASN A 68 21.70 10.29 -14.14
C ASN A 68 21.13 8.89 -13.87
N THR A 69 21.27 8.39 -12.66
CA THR A 69 20.57 7.17 -12.20
C THR A 69 19.25 7.56 -11.55
N GLU A 70 18.25 6.66 -11.59
CA GLU A 70 16.97 6.86 -10.92
C GLU A 70 17.17 7.11 -9.42
N GLU A 71 18.12 6.41 -8.82
CA GLU A 71 18.47 6.55 -7.41
C GLU A 71 18.99 7.96 -7.08
N ASN A 72 19.86 8.53 -7.94
CA ASN A 72 20.36 9.90 -7.76
C ASN A 72 19.24 10.93 -7.95
N ASN A 73 18.38 10.72 -8.95
CA ASN A 73 17.24 11.60 -9.20
C ASN A 73 16.24 11.55 -8.04
N TRP A 74 16.01 10.36 -7.47
CA TRP A 74 15.17 10.20 -6.28
C TRP A 74 15.78 10.94 -5.08
N ARG A 75 17.09 10.80 -4.83
CA ARG A 75 17.78 11.53 -3.75
C ARG A 75 17.64 13.04 -3.91
N THR A 76 17.85 13.54 -5.12
CA THR A 76 17.69 14.98 -5.43
C THR A 76 16.25 15.42 -5.21
N LEU A 77 15.27 14.59 -5.56
CA LEU A 77 13.87 14.87 -5.30
C LEU A 77 13.61 14.92 -3.78
N LEU A 78 14.08 13.93 -3.02
CA LEU A 78 13.90 13.91 -1.55
C LEU A 78 14.44 15.20 -0.89
N GLU A 79 15.61 15.70 -1.31
CA GLU A 79 16.16 16.97 -0.83
C GLU A 79 15.23 18.15 -1.12
N LYS A 80 14.67 18.21 -2.34
CA LYS A 80 13.69 19.25 -2.69
C LYS A 80 12.42 19.16 -1.84
N LEU A 81 11.84 17.96 -1.69
CA LEU A 81 10.62 17.76 -0.91
C LEU A 81 10.83 18.10 0.57
N LYS A 82 11.99 17.75 1.11
CA LYS A 82 12.39 18.10 2.47
C LYS A 82 12.53 19.60 2.68
N ASN A 83 12.97 20.34 1.67
CA ASN A 83 13.02 21.81 1.72
C ASN A 83 11.61 22.44 1.69
N VAL A 84 10.63 21.78 1.06
CA VAL A 84 9.23 22.24 1.04
C VAL A 84 8.57 22.02 2.40
N ASN A 85 8.72 20.85 2.98
CA ASN A 85 8.20 20.53 4.32
C ASN A 85 9.13 19.53 5.03
N PRO A 86 10.00 20.01 5.94
CA PRO A 86 10.95 19.16 6.65
C PRO A 86 10.29 18.20 7.66
N SER A 87 9.04 18.45 8.04
CA SER A 87 8.32 17.64 9.02
C SER A 87 7.72 16.37 8.41
N VAL A 88 7.67 16.27 7.07
CA VAL A 88 7.09 15.11 6.37
C VAL A 88 8.19 14.12 6.00
N SER A 89 8.07 12.90 6.50
CA SER A 89 8.90 11.77 6.04
C SER A 89 8.41 11.29 4.68
N VAL A 90 9.31 11.22 3.69
CA VAL A 90 8.97 10.74 2.34
C VAL A 90 9.65 9.40 2.09
N GLU A 91 8.86 8.40 1.70
CA GLU A 91 9.33 7.03 1.44
C GLU A 91 9.01 6.60 0.01
N LEU A 92 9.89 5.79 -0.55
CA LEU A 92 9.62 5.05 -1.78
C LEU A 92 9.29 3.59 -1.43
N TRP A 93 8.15 3.13 -1.92
CA TRP A 93 7.80 1.71 -1.91
C TRP A 93 7.85 1.22 -3.36
N ASP A 94 8.99 0.67 -3.73
CA ASP A 94 9.22 -0.04 -4.98
C ASP A 94 8.67 -1.48 -4.93
N ALA A 95 8.78 -2.23 -6.02
CA ALA A 95 8.24 -3.58 -6.11
C ALA A 95 8.77 -4.49 -5.00
N THR A 96 10.08 -4.49 -4.77
CA THR A 96 10.72 -5.29 -3.71
C THR A 96 10.22 -4.89 -2.32
N THR A 97 10.10 -3.59 -2.05
CA THR A 97 9.61 -3.08 -0.76
C THR A 97 8.15 -3.46 -0.54
N ILE A 98 7.29 -3.31 -1.55
CA ILE A 98 5.88 -3.69 -1.48
C ILE A 98 5.75 -5.19 -1.23
N GLN A 99 6.49 -6.00 -1.98
CA GLN A 99 6.49 -7.45 -1.82
C GLN A 99 6.92 -7.87 -0.41
N ALA A 100 8.02 -7.29 0.10
CA ALA A 100 8.48 -7.57 1.45
C ALA A 100 7.42 -7.23 2.51
N LYS A 101 6.70 -6.12 2.36
CA LYS A 101 5.61 -5.73 3.27
C LYS A 101 4.40 -6.66 3.17
N LEU A 102 4.05 -7.14 1.97
CA LEU A 102 2.96 -8.09 1.78
C LEU A 102 3.26 -9.48 2.32
N MET A 103 4.54 -9.84 2.44
CA MET A 103 4.99 -11.11 2.99
C MET A 103 5.01 -11.14 4.53
N THR A 104 4.68 -10.06 5.21
CA THR A 104 4.57 -10.05 6.67
C THR A 104 3.34 -10.83 7.13
N PRO A 105 3.36 -11.44 8.33
CA PRO A 105 2.20 -12.17 8.87
C PRO A 105 0.92 -11.32 8.89
N GLU A 106 1.04 -10.02 9.19
CA GLU A 106 -0.08 -9.08 9.29
C GLU A 106 -0.71 -8.79 7.92
N ALA A 107 0.09 -8.79 6.86
CA ALA A 107 -0.34 -8.48 5.50
C ALA A 107 -0.63 -9.74 4.65
N MET A 108 -0.36 -10.95 5.18
CA MET A 108 -0.49 -12.19 4.42
C MET A 108 -1.91 -12.42 3.89
N GLY A 109 -2.93 -11.97 4.61
CA GLY A 109 -4.32 -12.01 4.14
C GLY A 109 -4.54 -11.18 2.87
N CYS A 110 -3.94 -9.96 2.81
CA CYS A 110 -3.99 -9.12 1.61
C CYS A 110 -3.23 -9.76 0.45
N TYR A 111 -2.07 -10.36 0.72
CA TYR A 111 -1.29 -11.05 -0.29
C TYR A 111 -2.09 -12.20 -0.91
N LYS A 112 -2.67 -13.07 -0.09
CA LYS A 112 -3.50 -14.20 -0.55
C LYS A 112 -4.71 -13.73 -1.34
N TYR A 113 -5.40 -12.71 -0.86
CA TYR A 113 -6.59 -12.18 -1.52
C TYR A 113 -6.32 -11.62 -2.92
N TRP A 114 -5.21 -10.89 -3.11
CA TRP A 114 -4.94 -10.18 -4.36
C TRP A 114 -4.04 -10.95 -5.34
N PHE A 115 -3.18 -11.85 -4.85
CA PHE A 115 -2.12 -12.44 -5.68
C PHE A 115 -2.07 -13.97 -5.63
N ASP A 116 -2.72 -14.58 -4.64
CA ASP A 116 -2.75 -16.02 -4.50
C ASP A 116 -4.17 -16.52 -4.79
N ASN A 117 -4.32 -17.27 -5.88
CA ASN A 117 -5.60 -17.92 -6.22
C ASN A 117 -5.88 -19.16 -5.36
N THR A 118 -5.08 -19.43 -4.34
CA THR A 118 -5.40 -20.47 -3.37
C THR A 118 -6.62 -20.03 -2.55
N GLU A 119 -7.57 -20.92 -2.41
CA GLU A 119 -8.76 -20.71 -1.59
C GLU A 119 -8.35 -20.16 -0.23
N VAL A 120 -8.81 -18.96 0.10
CA VAL A 120 -8.64 -18.41 1.44
C VAL A 120 -9.44 -19.33 2.34
N PHE A 121 -8.76 -20.16 3.14
CA PHE A 121 -9.43 -21.11 4.01
C PHE A 121 -10.39 -20.36 4.93
N ASP A 122 -11.66 -20.74 4.93
CA ASP A 122 -12.74 -20.17 5.75
C ASP A 122 -12.32 -19.97 7.20
N THR A 123 -11.47 -20.87 7.72
CA THR A 123 -10.92 -20.81 9.08
C THR A 123 -10.03 -19.59 9.35
N GLU A 124 -9.31 -19.05 8.37
CA GLU A 124 -8.48 -17.85 8.55
C GLU A 124 -9.32 -16.58 8.51
N ILE A 125 -10.32 -16.54 7.62
CA ILE A 125 -11.30 -15.43 7.58
C ILE A 125 -12.08 -15.38 8.88
N VAL A 126 -12.55 -16.52 9.38
CA VAL A 126 -13.26 -16.60 10.67
C VAL A 126 -12.39 -16.07 11.81
N LYS A 127 -11.12 -16.47 11.90
CA LYS A 127 -10.19 -15.98 12.94
C LYS A 127 -9.96 -14.47 12.87
N VAL A 128 -9.78 -13.91 11.68
CA VAL A 128 -9.62 -12.46 11.49
C VAL A 128 -10.91 -11.74 11.86
N PHE A 129 -12.05 -12.29 11.50
CA PHE A 129 -13.36 -11.76 11.84
C PHE A 129 -13.64 -11.83 13.34
N GLU A 130 -13.36 -12.97 13.99
CA GLU A 130 -13.45 -13.12 15.46
C GLU A 130 -12.55 -12.14 16.19
N LYS A 131 -11.32 -11.93 15.71
CA LYS A 131 -10.40 -10.95 16.29
C LYS A 131 -10.92 -9.53 16.13
N ALA A 132 -11.48 -9.19 14.97
CA ALA A 132 -12.09 -7.89 14.71
C ALA A 132 -13.34 -7.67 15.58
N ILE A 133 -14.22 -8.64 15.69
CA ILE A 133 -15.39 -8.60 16.57
C ILE A 133 -14.98 -8.47 18.05
N ASN A 134 -14.01 -9.25 18.49
CA ASN A 134 -13.54 -9.21 19.86
C ASN A 134 -12.85 -7.88 20.23
N SER A 135 -12.23 -7.18 19.26
CA SER A 135 -11.64 -5.89 19.50
C SER A 135 -12.65 -4.74 19.42
N TRP A 136 -13.58 -4.80 18.45
CA TRP A 136 -14.48 -3.68 18.12
C TRP A 136 -15.89 -3.80 18.73
N ALA A 137 -16.39 -5.02 18.88
CA ALA A 137 -17.79 -5.25 19.23
C ALA A 137 -18.01 -5.91 20.59
N LYS A 138 -17.00 -5.92 21.47
CA LYS A 138 -17.02 -6.60 22.78
C LYS A 138 -18.32 -6.47 23.60
N THR A 139 -19.04 -5.35 23.41
CA THR A 139 -20.30 -5.08 24.15
C THR A 139 -21.53 -4.99 23.25
N LYS A 140 -21.36 -5.06 21.94
CA LYS A 140 -22.46 -4.87 20.97
C LYS A 140 -22.75 -6.11 20.12
N TYR A 141 -21.88 -7.11 20.17
CA TYR A 141 -22.07 -8.35 19.41
C TYR A 141 -22.95 -9.32 20.21
N ILE A 142 -24.12 -9.59 19.67
CA ILE A 142 -25.05 -10.60 20.17
C ILE A 142 -25.01 -11.77 19.18
N PRO A 143 -24.34 -12.90 19.50
CA PRO A 143 -24.16 -14.03 18.56
C PRO A 143 -25.46 -14.53 17.95
N ASP A 144 -26.56 -14.53 18.72
CA ASP A 144 -27.86 -15.03 18.28
C ASP A 144 -28.56 -14.14 17.25
N LEU A 145 -28.13 -12.89 17.08
CA LEU A 145 -28.63 -11.94 16.07
C LEU A 145 -27.87 -11.99 14.73
N TYR A 146 -26.65 -12.55 14.76
CA TYR A 146 -25.79 -12.65 13.57
C TYR A 146 -25.54 -14.11 13.27
N SER A 147 -26.37 -14.71 12.42
CA SER A 147 -26.10 -16.07 11.95
C SER A 147 -24.82 -16.10 11.12
N THR A 148 -23.96 -17.04 11.40
CA THR A 148 -22.73 -17.27 10.60
C THR A 148 -23.04 -17.50 9.13
N GLY A 149 -24.22 -18.00 8.77
CA GLY A 149 -24.70 -18.15 7.40
C GLY A 149 -24.78 -16.82 6.65
N TYR A 150 -25.27 -15.76 7.27
CA TYR A 150 -25.37 -14.45 6.60
C TYR A 150 -24.01 -13.86 6.24
N ILE A 151 -23.00 -14.13 7.05
CA ILE A 151 -21.61 -13.67 6.80
C ILE A 151 -20.96 -14.55 5.73
N HIS A 152 -21.21 -15.85 5.77
CA HIS A 152 -20.76 -16.78 4.74
C HIS A 152 -21.34 -16.40 3.36
N ASP A 153 -22.64 -16.16 3.28
CA ASP A 153 -23.32 -15.73 2.05
C ASP A 153 -22.77 -14.40 1.51
N LYS A 154 -22.45 -13.46 2.40
CA LYS A 154 -21.84 -12.17 2.03
C LYS A 154 -20.41 -12.33 1.55
N LEU A 155 -19.63 -13.20 2.17
CA LEU A 155 -18.25 -13.48 1.76
C LEU A 155 -18.24 -14.25 0.42
N GLU A 156 -19.14 -15.16 0.17
CA GLU A 156 -19.31 -15.81 -1.14
C GLU A 156 -19.60 -14.80 -2.25
N ILE A 157 -20.41 -13.76 -1.97
CA ILE A 157 -20.65 -12.65 -2.90
C ILE A 157 -19.34 -11.93 -3.24
N PHE A 158 -18.51 -11.65 -2.25
CA PHE A 158 -17.24 -10.92 -2.43
C PHE A 158 -16.14 -11.77 -3.06
N THR A 159 -16.17 -13.08 -2.86
CA THR A 159 -15.15 -14.01 -3.42
C THR A 159 -15.49 -14.50 -4.82
N GLY A 160 -16.68 -14.15 -5.35
CA GLY A 160 -17.11 -14.56 -6.69
C GLY A 160 -17.50 -16.04 -6.81
N ASN A 161 -17.53 -16.77 -5.72
CA ASN A 161 -17.96 -18.19 -5.68
C ASN A 161 -19.48 -18.31 -5.59
N TYR A 162 -20.21 -17.60 -6.45
CA TYR A 162 -21.60 -17.90 -6.66
C TYR A 162 -21.70 -19.20 -7.44
N GLY A 163 -21.82 -20.30 -6.74
CA GLY A 163 -22.45 -21.48 -7.28
C GLY A 163 -23.91 -21.13 -7.58
N ILE A 164 -24.25 -20.95 -8.84
CA ILE A 164 -25.63 -20.89 -9.29
C ILE A 164 -26.29 -22.20 -8.87
N VAL A 165 -27.02 -22.16 -7.77
CA VAL A 165 -27.94 -23.25 -7.43
C VAL A 165 -29.10 -23.09 -8.38
N GLU A 166 -29.03 -23.78 -9.52
CA GLU A 166 -30.19 -24.03 -10.35
C GLU A 166 -31.22 -24.80 -9.50
N LYS A 167 -32.38 -24.19 -9.34
CA LYS A 167 -33.59 -24.88 -8.87
C LYS A 167 -34.28 -25.56 -10.03
#